data_cf45aedc34cc073b94b217ad92ab4f23
#
_entry.id   cf45aedc34cc073b94b217ad92ab4f23
#
_cell.length_a   1.000
_cell.length_b   1.000
_cell.length_c   1.000
_cell.angle_alpha   90.00
_cell.angle_beta   90.00
_cell.angle_gamma   90.00
#
_symmetry.space_group_name_H-M   'P 1'
#
loop_
_entity.id
_entity.type
_entity.pdbx_description
1 polymer ?
#
loop_
_entity_poly.entity_id
_entity_poly.type
_entity_poly.pdbx_seq_one_letter_code
_entity_poly.pdbx_strand_id
1 'polypeptide(L)'
;MKTPISYYGGKITLLHKILPLIPEHTIYNESFFGGGAVFFAKEPAQSEIINDTNSMVINFFEVCKTDFENLRAKVEVTLFARVSYTVAHTIYRMPHLFNKLQQAWAFYIATNMGFACKIGSWGFDKYGKRLKTVRNKKLRFDESIPKRLEHTQIENNDACKVIETYDSKDAFHYVDPPYFNADMGHYDGYNKADFIKLLDTLSTIKGKFLLSSYPSKILEEYSKKYGWHTIMVDKPLVASNGAHQKKRRRKVEMLTANYPI
;
A
#
# COMPACT_ATOMS: atom_id res chain seq x y z
N MET A 1 -1.76 11.75 -8.63
CA MET A 1 -2.04 10.67 -9.63
C MET A 1 -2.57 9.41 -8.95
N LYS A 2 -2.91 8.33 -9.70
CA LYS A 2 -3.36 7.06 -9.09
C LYS A 2 -2.25 6.03 -9.09
N THR A 3 -2.19 5.20 -8.05
CA THR A 3 -1.27 4.06 -7.99
C THR A 3 -1.44 3.11 -9.19
N PRO A 4 -0.34 2.55 -9.75
CA PRO A 4 -0.39 1.65 -10.91
C PRO A 4 -0.99 0.27 -10.59
N ILE A 5 -1.00 -0.13 -9.33
CA ILE A 5 -1.44 -1.46 -8.90
C ILE A 5 -2.67 -1.41 -7.99
N SER A 6 -3.42 -2.51 -7.98
CA SER A 6 -4.41 -2.77 -6.94
C SER A 6 -3.72 -3.54 -5.80
N TYR A 7 -3.65 -2.96 -4.63
CA TYR A 7 -3.06 -3.63 -3.49
C TYR A 7 -4.10 -3.84 -2.40
N TYR A 8 -4.06 -5.02 -1.76
CA TYR A 8 -4.99 -5.32 -0.66
C TYR A 8 -4.74 -4.35 0.51
N GLY A 9 -5.79 -3.85 1.14
CA GLY A 9 -5.65 -2.84 2.18
C GLY A 9 -5.42 -1.41 1.68
N GLY A 10 -5.18 -1.20 0.37
CA GLY A 10 -4.88 0.12 -0.19
C GLY A 10 -5.91 1.20 0.14
N LYS A 11 -5.43 2.41 0.40
CA LYS A 11 -6.18 3.55 0.95
C LYS A 11 -6.88 4.45 -0.08
N ILE A 12 -7.03 4.00 -1.34
CA ILE A 12 -7.63 4.81 -2.43
C ILE A 12 -8.98 5.40 -2.04
N THR A 13 -9.81 4.64 -1.34
CA THR A 13 -11.14 5.10 -0.91
C THR A 13 -11.12 6.08 0.26
N LEU A 14 -9.99 6.18 0.97
CA LEU A 14 -9.80 7.06 2.13
C LEU A 14 -8.93 8.28 1.83
N LEU A 15 -8.41 8.42 0.62
CA LEU A 15 -7.53 9.54 0.25
C LEU A 15 -8.15 10.90 0.56
N HIS A 16 -9.46 11.07 0.34
CA HIS A 16 -10.18 12.31 0.65
C HIS A 16 -10.21 12.66 2.15
N LYS A 17 -9.93 11.70 3.03
CA LYS A 17 -9.79 11.89 4.48
C LYS A 17 -8.34 12.03 4.90
N ILE A 18 -7.43 11.28 4.25
CA ILE A 18 -6.02 11.22 4.62
C ILE A 18 -5.27 12.47 4.12
N LEU A 19 -5.44 12.85 2.86
CA LEU A 19 -4.68 13.95 2.26
C LEU A 19 -4.80 15.29 3.00
N PRO A 20 -5.99 15.72 3.47
CA PRO A 20 -6.12 16.97 4.22
C PRO A 20 -5.42 16.96 5.59
N LEU A 21 -5.08 15.79 6.12
CA LEU A 21 -4.42 15.64 7.42
C LEU A 21 -2.90 15.62 7.31
N ILE A 22 -2.34 15.58 6.09
CA ILE A 22 -0.89 15.60 5.89
C ILE A 22 -0.37 16.99 6.18
N PRO A 23 0.51 17.18 7.20
CA PRO A 23 1.07 18.49 7.55
C PRO A 23 2.16 18.90 6.57
N GLU A 24 2.61 20.16 6.65
CA GLU A 24 3.82 20.58 5.95
C GLU A 24 5.03 19.76 6.41
N HIS A 25 5.86 19.36 5.44
CA HIS A 25 7.03 18.52 5.64
C HIS A 25 7.99 18.66 4.45
N THR A 26 9.27 18.45 4.68
CA THR A 26 10.31 18.37 3.65
C THR A 26 10.73 16.94 3.35
N ILE A 27 10.58 16.04 4.34
CA ILE A 27 10.87 14.62 4.21
C ILE A 27 9.56 13.83 4.38
N TYR A 28 9.23 13.02 3.38
CA TYR A 28 8.11 12.08 3.40
C TYR A 28 8.60 10.65 3.49
N ASN A 29 8.09 9.88 4.44
CA ASN A 29 8.39 8.46 4.55
C ASN A 29 7.10 7.62 4.61
N GLU A 30 6.96 6.64 3.71
CA GLU A 30 5.89 5.65 3.69
C GLU A 30 6.50 4.26 3.91
N SER A 31 6.65 3.86 5.19
CA SER A 31 7.41 2.67 5.59
C SER A 31 6.67 1.33 5.39
N PHE A 32 5.36 1.37 5.12
CA PHE A 32 4.52 0.23 4.73
C PHE A 32 3.86 0.57 3.39
N PHE A 33 4.65 0.55 2.32
CA PHE A 33 4.29 1.17 1.05
C PHE A 33 3.16 0.46 0.31
N GLY A 34 3.18 -0.88 0.26
CA GLY A 34 2.20 -1.67 -0.46
C GLY A 34 1.96 -1.15 -1.89
N GLY A 35 0.78 -0.59 -2.13
CA GLY A 35 0.44 0.01 -3.42
C GLY A 35 0.76 1.50 -3.54
N GLY A 36 1.24 2.17 -2.50
CA GLY A 36 1.62 3.58 -2.52
C GLY A 36 0.47 4.55 -2.78
N ALA A 37 -0.74 4.24 -2.31
CA ALA A 37 -1.92 5.03 -2.64
C ALA A 37 -1.80 6.49 -2.20
N VAL A 38 -1.21 6.75 -1.03
CA VAL A 38 -1.00 8.10 -0.49
C VAL A 38 0.15 8.79 -1.20
N PHE A 39 1.28 8.13 -1.38
CA PHE A 39 2.44 8.62 -2.11
C PHE A 39 2.07 9.13 -3.51
N PHE A 40 1.31 8.33 -4.29
CA PHE A 40 0.93 8.72 -5.64
C PHE A 40 -0.14 9.82 -5.68
N ALA A 41 -0.90 10.04 -4.60
CA ALA A 41 -1.99 11.01 -4.56
C ALA A 41 -1.58 12.37 -3.99
N LYS A 42 -0.57 12.43 -3.11
CA LYS A 42 -0.07 13.67 -2.52
C LYS A 42 0.87 14.42 -3.46
N GLU A 43 1.09 15.69 -3.18
CA GLU A 43 2.15 16.46 -3.80
C GLU A 43 3.53 15.94 -3.37
N PRO A 44 4.53 15.90 -4.27
CA PRO A 44 5.89 15.49 -3.93
C PRO A 44 6.50 16.33 -2.81
N ALA A 45 7.26 15.70 -1.92
CA ALA A 45 8.13 16.38 -0.96
C ALA A 45 9.56 16.52 -1.52
N GLN A 46 10.40 17.31 -0.87
CA GLN A 46 11.79 17.50 -1.27
C GLN A 46 12.59 16.19 -1.21
N SER A 47 12.34 15.37 -0.21
CA SER A 47 12.92 14.02 -0.07
C SER A 47 11.77 13.04 0.21
N GLU A 48 11.73 11.94 -0.51
CA GLU A 48 10.70 10.91 -0.35
C GLU A 48 11.32 9.54 -0.24
N ILE A 49 10.89 8.80 0.76
CA ILE A 49 11.35 7.45 1.06
C ILE A 49 10.12 6.51 1.03
N ILE A 50 10.24 5.42 0.29
CA ILE A 50 9.26 4.34 0.28
C ILE A 50 9.92 3.06 0.72
N ASN A 51 9.23 2.27 1.52
CA ASN A 51 9.72 1.00 2.03
C ASN A 51 8.62 -0.05 2.10
N ASP A 52 8.98 -1.28 1.86
CA ASP A 52 8.14 -2.43 2.16
C ASP A 52 9.02 -3.64 2.46
N THR A 53 8.60 -4.49 3.39
CA THR A 53 9.29 -5.76 3.66
C THR A 53 9.06 -6.80 2.57
N ASN A 54 7.99 -6.65 1.77
CA ASN A 54 7.73 -7.49 0.61
C ASN A 54 8.62 -7.08 -0.57
N SER A 55 9.70 -7.83 -0.79
CA SER A 55 10.65 -7.58 -1.88
C SER A 55 10.01 -7.55 -3.27
N MET A 56 8.85 -8.19 -3.49
CA MET A 56 8.14 -8.12 -4.76
C MET A 56 7.49 -6.75 -4.99
N VAL A 57 7.03 -6.07 -3.92
CA VAL A 57 6.58 -4.68 -3.97
C VAL A 57 7.74 -3.78 -4.38
N ILE A 58 8.85 -3.91 -3.67
CA ILE A 58 10.04 -3.08 -3.89
C ILE A 58 10.62 -3.32 -5.28
N ASN A 59 10.80 -4.56 -5.69
CA ASN A 59 11.28 -4.88 -7.04
C ASN A 59 10.38 -4.27 -8.14
N PHE A 60 9.07 -4.28 -7.94
CA PHE A 60 8.15 -3.68 -8.92
C PHE A 60 8.41 -2.17 -9.08
N PHE A 61 8.57 -1.43 -7.99
CA PHE A 61 8.81 0.02 -8.06
C PHE A 61 10.25 0.35 -8.47
N GLU A 62 11.24 -0.48 -8.12
CA GLU A 62 12.60 -0.36 -8.68
C GLU A 62 12.58 -0.48 -10.21
N VAL A 63 11.92 -1.51 -10.75
CA VAL A 63 11.81 -1.70 -12.21
C VAL A 63 10.99 -0.59 -12.86
N CYS A 64 9.92 -0.09 -12.20
CA CYS A 64 9.21 1.09 -12.66
C CYS A 64 10.10 2.34 -12.76
N LYS A 65 11.15 2.44 -11.93
CA LYS A 65 12.09 3.56 -11.95
C LYS A 65 13.23 3.37 -12.96
N THR A 66 13.72 2.14 -13.12
CA THR A 66 14.98 1.87 -13.83
C THR A 66 14.82 1.21 -15.20
N ASP A 67 13.68 0.52 -15.45
CA ASP A 67 13.44 -0.25 -16.68
C ASP A 67 11.94 -0.22 -17.09
N PHE A 68 11.36 0.97 -17.00
CA PHE A 68 9.92 1.18 -17.20
C PHE A 68 9.44 0.77 -18.59
N GLU A 69 10.17 1.11 -19.64
CA GLU A 69 9.76 0.86 -21.03
C GLU A 69 9.61 -0.65 -21.31
N ASN A 70 10.56 -1.46 -20.87
CA ASN A 70 10.47 -2.91 -21.04
C ASN A 70 9.32 -3.51 -20.21
N LEU A 71 9.11 -2.99 -19.00
CA LEU A 71 7.99 -3.42 -18.17
C LEU A 71 6.65 -3.03 -18.82
N ARG A 72 6.52 -1.81 -19.31
CA ARG A 72 5.34 -1.29 -19.99
C ARG A 72 5.01 -2.11 -21.23
N ALA A 73 5.98 -2.33 -22.11
CA ALA A 73 5.80 -3.14 -23.30
C ALA A 73 5.28 -4.54 -22.97
N LYS A 74 5.85 -5.18 -21.93
CA LYS A 74 5.41 -6.50 -21.48
C LYS A 74 3.98 -6.48 -20.89
N VAL A 75 3.61 -5.44 -20.17
CA VAL A 75 2.27 -5.24 -19.62
C VAL A 75 1.25 -5.01 -20.74
N GLU A 76 1.57 -4.20 -21.73
CA GLU A 76 0.66 -3.85 -22.83
C GLU A 76 0.23 -5.07 -23.65
N VAL A 77 1.15 -5.96 -23.99
CA VAL A 77 0.85 -7.15 -24.79
C VAL A 77 0.20 -8.28 -23.99
N THR A 78 0.17 -8.19 -22.66
CA THR A 78 -0.38 -9.25 -21.81
C THR A 78 -1.90 -9.29 -21.93
N LEU A 79 -2.45 -10.44 -22.28
CA LEU A 79 -3.89 -10.66 -22.37
C LEU A 79 -4.54 -10.77 -20.98
N PHE A 80 -5.78 -10.30 -20.87
CA PHE A 80 -6.62 -10.62 -19.70
C PHE A 80 -7.08 -12.09 -19.80
N ALA A 81 -6.20 -12.99 -19.42
CA ALA A 81 -6.40 -14.44 -19.55
C ALA A 81 -5.97 -15.18 -18.28
N ARG A 82 -6.66 -16.27 -17.98
CA ARG A 82 -6.33 -17.14 -16.83
C ARG A 82 -4.89 -17.65 -16.92
N VAL A 83 -4.44 -18.03 -18.11
CA VAL A 83 -3.06 -18.51 -18.33
C VAL A 83 -2.05 -17.44 -17.97
N SER A 84 -2.24 -16.19 -18.41
CA SER A 84 -1.36 -15.06 -18.04
C SER A 84 -1.31 -14.87 -16.54
N TYR A 85 -2.45 -14.96 -15.86
CA TYR A 85 -2.52 -14.89 -14.39
C TYR A 85 -1.79 -16.06 -13.72
N THR A 86 -1.97 -17.29 -14.20
CA THR A 86 -1.33 -18.49 -13.64
C THR A 86 0.19 -18.38 -13.74
N VAL A 87 0.72 -17.97 -14.90
CA VAL A 87 2.17 -17.73 -15.08
C VAL A 87 2.67 -16.66 -14.10
N ALA A 88 1.97 -15.53 -14.01
CA ALA A 88 2.32 -14.45 -13.08
C ALA A 88 2.29 -14.93 -11.62
N HIS A 89 1.30 -15.73 -11.23
CA HIS A 89 1.21 -16.29 -9.88
C HIS A 89 2.35 -17.29 -9.59
N THR A 90 2.77 -18.11 -10.58
CA THR A 90 3.93 -19.00 -10.44
C THR A 90 5.21 -18.20 -10.19
N ILE A 91 5.45 -17.16 -10.98
CA ILE A 91 6.61 -16.27 -10.81
C ILE A 91 6.58 -15.62 -9.42
N TYR A 92 5.42 -15.12 -8.99
CA TYR A 92 5.26 -14.51 -7.67
C TYR A 92 5.61 -15.49 -6.53
N ARG A 93 5.28 -16.77 -6.66
CA ARG A 93 5.58 -17.79 -5.64
C ARG A 93 7.03 -18.28 -5.65
N MET A 94 7.71 -18.18 -6.78
CA MET A 94 9.09 -18.66 -6.97
C MET A 94 9.98 -17.55 -7.58
N PRO A 95 10.05 -16.36 -6.96
CA PRO A 95 10.69 -15.20 -7.58
C PRO A 95 12.18 -15.42 -7.88
N HIS A 96 12.87 -16.21 -7.07
CA HIS A 96 14.30 -16.52 -7.22
C HIS A 96 14.65 -17.23 -8.54
N LEU A 97 13.69 -17.79 -9.25
CA LEU A 97 13.88 -18.44 -10.57
C LEU A 97 13.74 -17.46 -11.75
N PHE A 98 13.45 -16.21 -11.51
CA PHE A 98 13.11 -15.24 -12.55
C PHE A 98 13.86 -13.93 -12.36
N ASN A 99 14.13 -13.22 -13.46
CA ASN A 99 14.78 -11.91 -13.39
C ASN A 99 13.85 -10.81 -12.86
N LYS A 100 14.42 -9.66 -12.49
CA LYS A 100 13.70 -8.51 -11.91
C LYS A 100 12.52 -8.04 -12.76
N LEU A 101 12.70 -7.97 -14.08
CA LEU A 101 11.64 -7.53 -15.01
C LEU A 101 10.46 -8.52 -15.04
N GLN A 102 10.75 -9.83 -15.05
CA GLN A 102 9.71 -10.86 -15.01
C GLN A 102 8.95 -10.84 -13.67
N GLN A 103 9.65 -10.65 -12.57
CA GLN A 103 9.04 -10.50 -11.24
C GLN A 103 8.14 -9.26 -11.17
N ALA A 104 8.59 -8.11 -11.67
CA ALA A 104 7.81 -6.88 -11.71
C ALA A 104 6.55 -7.01 -12.57
N TRP A 105 6.68 -7.62 -13.76
CA TRP A 105 5.53 -7.95 -14.61
C TRP A 105 4.54 -8.87 -13.89
N ALA A 106 5.03 -9.93 -13.26
CA ALA A 106 4.21 -10.89 -12.54
C ALA A 106 3.46 -10.24 -11.38
N PHE A 107 4.11 -9.36 -10.63
CA PHE A 107 3.50 -8.61 -9.55
C PHE A 107 2.39 -7.68 -10.06
N TYR A 108 2.62 -6.94 -11.15
CA TYR A 108 1.60 -6.13 -11.79
C TYR A 108 0.37 -6.95 -12.21
N ILE A 109 0.58 -8.08 -12.86
CA ILE A 109 -0.50 -8.95 -13.34
C ILE A 109 -1.25 -9.59 -12.16
N ALA A 110 -0.54 -10.15 -11.19
CA ALA A 110 -1.15 -10.83 -10.04
C ALA A 110 -2.02 -9.88 -9.20
N THR A 111 -1.56 -8.65 -8.97
CA THR A 111 -2.31 -7.64 -8.19
C THR A 111 -3.50 -7.05 -8.94
N ASN A 112 -3.38 -6.82 -10.25
CA ASN A 112 -4.43 -6.19 -11.05
C ASN A 112 -5.47 -7.18 -11.59
N MET A 113 -5.10 -8.43 -11.81
CA MET A 113 -6.00 -9.48 -12.31
C MET A 113 -6.48 -10.43 -11.20
N GLY A 114 -5.91 -10.42 -10.00
CA GLY A 114 -6.32 -11.22 -8.86
C GLY A 114 -7.72 -10.88 -8.33
N PHE A 115 -8.50 -11.84 -7.85
CA PHE A 115 -9.82 -11.60 -7.25
C PHE A 115 -9.70 -10.75 -5.98
N ALA A 116 -10.52 -9.72 -5.84
CA ALA A 116 -10.52 -8.79 -4.70
C ALA A 116 -9.14 -8.18 -4.39
N CYS A 117 -8.30 -7.97 -5.40
CA CYS A 117 -6.93 -7.47 -5.27
C CYS A 117 -5.99 -8.40 -4.47
N LYS A 118 -6.40 -9.66 -4.29
CA LYS A 118 -5.59 -10.69 -3.62
C LYS A 118 -4.81 -11.49 -4.65
N ILE A 119 -3.53 -11.73 -4.34
CA ILE A 119 -2.71 -12.66 -5.08
C ILE A 119 -3.09 -14.08 -4.64
N GLY A 120 -3.27 -14.99 -5.57
CA GLY A 120 -3.63 -16.40 -5.32
C GLY A 120 -4.95 -16.86 -5.94
N SER A 121 -5.83 -15.94 -6.34
CA SER A 121 -7.11 -16.26 -6.94
C SER A 121 -7.37 -15.49 -8.22
N TRP A 122 -7.65 -16.19 -9.33
CA TRP A 122 -8.02 -15.57 -10.60
C TRP A 122 -9.35 -14.81 -10.49
N GLY A 123 -9.32 -13.57 -10.87
CA GLY A 123 -10.52 -12.75 -10.93
C GLY A 123 -11.20 -12.80 -12.28
N PHE A 124 -11.99 -13.85 -12.57
CA PHE A 124 -12.76 -13.93 -13.81
C PHE A 124 -13.79 -12.80 -13.94
N ASP A 125 -14.18 -12.50 -15.17
CA ASP A 125 -15.11 -11.42 -15.48
C ASP A 125 -16.32 -11.95 -16.29
N LYS A 126 -17.47 -12.00 -15.63
CA LYS A 126 -18.72 -12.43 -16.26
C LYS A 126 -19.43 -11.30 -17.03
N TYR A 127 -19.16 -10.04 -16.66
CA TYR A 127 -19.95 -8.87 -17.13
C TYR A 127 -19.11 -7.77 -17.78
N GLY A 128 -17.85 -8.02 -18.14
CA GLY A 128 -16.95 -7.05 -18.78
C GLY A 128 -16.46 -5.90 -17.89
N LYS A 129 -16.90 -5.81 -16.63
CA LYS A 129 -16.54 -4.72 -15.70
C LYS A 129 -15.06 -4.77 -15.31
N ARG A 130 -14.56 -5.98 -15.08
CA ARG A 130 -13.19 -6.20 -14.64
C ARG A 130 -12.21 -6.01 -15.78
N LEU A 131 -12.54 -6.53 -16.96
CA LEU A 131 -11.77 -6.31 -18.18
C LEU A 131 -11.60 -4.81 -18.46
N LYS A 132 -12.68 -4.02 -18.35
CA LYS A 132 -12.63 -2.56 -18.48
C LYS A 132 -11.70 -1.94 -17.43
N THR A 133 -11.74 -2.41 -16.18
CA THR A 133 -10.87 -1.90 -15.10
C THR A 133 -9.41 -2.18 -15.39
N VAL A 134 -9.06 -3.41 -15.80
CA VAL A 134 -7.68 -3.79 -16.15
C VAL A 134 -7.18 -3.01 -17.37
N ARG A 135 -8.01 -2.87 -18.41
CA ARG A 135 -7.70 -2.02 -19.57
C ARG A 135 -7.40 -0.58 -19.19
N ASN A 136 -8.25 0.03 -18.35
CA ASN A 136 -8.04 1.40 -17.90
C ASN A 136 -6.76 1.57 -17.06
N LYS A 137 -6.33 0.54 -16.34
CA LYS A 137 -5.07 0.54 -15.62
C LYS A 137 -3.87 0.47 -16.55
N LYS A 138 -3.92 -0.38 -17.58
CA LYS A 138 -2.88 -0.42 -18.61
C LYS A 138 -2.71 0.94 -19.30
N LEU A 139 -3.81 1.62 -19.65
CA LEU A 139 -3.78 2.95 -20.27
C LEU A 139 -3.17 4.05 -19.37
N ARG A 140 -3.15 3.84 -18.05
CA ARG A 140 -2.56 4.75 -17.06
C ARG A 140 -1.19 4.29 -16.57
N PHE A 141 -0.69 3.20 -17.12
CA PHE A 141 0.65 2.71 -16.85
C PHE A 141 1.59 3.40 -17.84
N ASP A 142 1.93 4.66 -17.55
CA ASP A 142 2.59 5.60 -18.43
C ASP A 142 3.79 6.28 -17.74
N GLU A 143 4.49 7.13 -18.47
CA GLU A 143 5.69 7.88 -18.08
C GLU A 143 5.54 8.69 -16.78
N SER A 144 4.33 8.97 -16.35
CA SER A 144 4.10 9.69 -15.09
C SER A 144 4.56 8.88 -13.88
N ILE A 145 4.64 7.55 -14.00
CA ILE A 145 5.07 6.65 -12.91
C ILE A 145 6.57 6.77 -12.65
N PRO A 146 7.47 6.50 -13.62
CA PRO A 146 8.91 6.68 -13.40
C PRO A 146 9.25 8.13 -13.04
N LYS A 147 8.60 9.12 -13.64
CA LYS A 147 8.77 10.53 -13.28
C LYS A 147 8.41 10.80 -11.82
N ARG A 148 7.33 10.20 -11.30
CA ARG A 148 6.94 10.34 -9.89
C ARG A 148 7.94 9.70 -8.94
N LEU A 149 8.64 8.65 -9.37
CA LEU A 149 9.63 7.91 -8.60
C LEU A 149 11.07 8.48 -8.73
N GLU A 150 11.31 9.44 -9.60
CA GLU A 150 12.64 9.91 -9.97
C GLU A 150 13.49 10.30 -8.76
N HIS A 151 12.94 11.09 -7.84
CA HIS A 151 13.62 11.58 -6.64
C HIS A 151 13.28 10.79 -5.38
N THR A 152 12.76 9.56 -5.52
CA THR A 152 12.34 8.72 -4.41
C THR A 152 13.43 7.73 -4.03
N GLN A 153 13.77 7.64 -2.77
CA GLN A 153 14.59 6.57 -2.21
C GLN A 153 13.72 5.33 -1.97
N ILE A 154 14.26 4.16 -2.30
CA ILE A 154 13.54 2.89 -2.21
C ILE A 154 14.30 1.97 -1.25
N GLU A 155 13.63 1.54 -0.20
CA GLU A 155 14.14 0.67 0.84
C GLU A 155 13.43 -0.69 0.84
N ASN A 156 14.11 -1.74 1.31
CA ASN A 156 13.53 -3.06 1.57
C ASN A 156 13.99 -3.55 2.94
N ASN A 157 13.49 -2.92 3.99
CA ASN A 157 13.99 -3.12 5.35
C ASN A 157 12.85 -3.16 6.38
N ASP A 158 13.17 -3.43 7.66
CA ASP A 158 12.25 -3.29 8.78
C ASP A 158 11.71 -1.86 8.86
N ALA A 159 10.39 -1.72 8.91
CA ALA A 159 9.73 -0.41 8.88
C ALA A 159 10.13 0.50 10.04
N CYS A 160 10.33 -0.05 11.24
CA CYS A 160 10.74 0.74 12.40
C CYS A 160 12.15 1.30 12.20
N LYS A 161 13.08 0.51 11.66
CA LYS A 161 14.43 0.98 11.33
C LYS A 161 14.40 2.10 10.28
N VAL A 162 13.55 1.98 9.26
CA VAL A 162 13.40 3.02 8.23
C VAL A 162 12.81 4.29 8.84
N ILE A 163 11.80 4.19 9.72
CA ILE A 163 11.26 5.34 10.43
C ILE A 163 12.36 6.03 11.24
N GLU A 164 13.12 5.30 12.04
CA GLU A 164 14.20 5.83 12.87
C GLU A 164 15.32 6.47 12.03
N THR A 165 15.69 5.85 10.91
CA THR A 165 16.77 6.33 10.02
C THR A 165 16.45 7.66 9.37
N TYR A 166 15.19 7.86 8.95
CA TYR A 166 14.76 9.06 8.22
C TYR A 166 14.00 10.06 9.11
N ASP A 167 13.99 9.86 10.44
CA ASP A 167 13.34 10.76 11.38
C ASP A 167 14.09 12.08 11.53
N SER A 168 13.34 13.15 11.47
CA SER A 168 13.79 14.51 11.78
C SER A 168 12.60 15.39 12.14
N LYS A 169 12.83 16.62 12.62
CA LYS A 169 11.74 17.57 12.93
C LYS A 169 10.87 17.92 11.72
N ASP A 170 11.45 17.83 10.51
CA ASP A 170 10.80 18.16 9.24
C ASP A 170 10.26 16.91 8.51
N ALA A 171 10.36 15.73 9.16
CA ALA A 171 9.86 14.48 8.60
C ALA A 171 8.38 14.27 8.89
N PHE A 172 7.69 13.71 7.90
CA PHE A 172 6.35 13.17 8.05
C PHE A 172 6.33 11.69 7.64
N HIS A 173 5.90 10.84 8.57
CA HIS A 173 5.77 9.40 8.38
C HIS A 173 4.31 9.03 8.17
N TYR A 174 3.93 8.58 6.97
CA TYR A 174 2.66 7.92 6.76
C TYR A 174 2.82 6.42 7.04
N VAL A 175 2.04 5.91 8.00
CA VAL A 175 2.23 4.58 8.57
C VAL A 175 0.93 3.77 8.42
N ASP A 176 0.95 2.73 7.58
CA ASP A 176 -0.20 1.87 7.29
C ASP A 176 0.19 0.38 7.42
N PRO A 177 0.48 -0.10 8.64
CA PRO A 177 0.95 -1.47 8.86
C PRO A 177 -0.15 -2.50 8.57
N PRO A 178 0.20 -3.78 8.41
CA PRO A 178 -0.77 -4.86 8.49
C PRO A 178 -1.54 -4.80 9.81
N TYR A 179 -2.85 -5.01 9.76
CA TYR A 179 -3.68 -4.89 10.97
C TYR A 179 -3.69 -6.20 11.74
N PHE A 180 -2.98 -6.25 12.87
CA PHE A 180 -2.82 -7.44 13.70
C PHE A 180 -4.14 -8.03 14.24
N ASN A 181 -5.20 -7.22 14.32
CA ASN A 181 -6.54 -7.59 14.77
C ASN A 181 -7.56 -7.69 13.61
N ALA A 182 -7.10 -7.92 12.40
CA ALA A 182 -7.99 -8.15 11.25
C ALA A 182 -8.52 -9.58 11.27
N ASP A 183 -9.84 -9.76 11.11
CA ASP A 183 -10.56 -11.04 11.13
C ASP A 183 -10.13 -12.06 10.05
N MET A 184 -9.24 -11.72 9.18
CA MET A 184 -8.88 -12.54 8.04
C MET A 184 -7.35 -12.50 7.86
N GLY A 185 -6.64 -13.51 8.35
CA GLY A 185 -5.19 -13.73 8.28
C GLY A 185 -4.55 -13.53 6.89
N HIS A 186 -4.52 -12.28 6.41
CA HIS A 186 -4.03 -11.91 5.09
C HIS A 186 -2.60 -11.38 5.09
N TYR A 187 -2.04 -11.18 6.27
CA TYR A 187 -0.67 -10.78 6.47
C TYR A 187 -0.03 -11.78 7.42
N ASP A 188 0.44 -12.90 6.87
CA ASP A 188 1.24 -13.85 7.63
C ASP A 188 2.46 -13.12 8.21
N GLY A 189 2.63 -13.19 9.52
CA GLY A 189 3.81 -12.71 10.21
C GLY A 189 3.72 -11.35 10.91
N TYR A 190 2.65 -10.54 10.78
CA TYR A 190 2.51 -9.31 11.57
C TYR A 190 1.54 -9.53 12.75
N ASN A 191 2.05 -9.39 13.94
CA ASN A 191 1.34 -9.73 15.17
C ASN A 191 1.27 -8.53 16.15
N LYS A 192 0.70 -8.78 17.34
CA LYS A 192 0.55 -7.77 18.40
C LYS A 192 1.90 -7.20 18.88
N ALA A 193 2.95 -8.02 18.95
CA ALA A 193 4.26 -7.57 19.41
C ALA A 193 4.89 -6.62 18.38
N ASP A 194 4.72 -6.90 17.08
CA ASP A 194 5.19 -6.02 16.00
C ASP A 194 4.47 -4.66 16.04
N PHE A 195 3.16 -4.67 16.35
CA PHE A 195 2.40 -3.43 16.50
C PHE A 195 2.85 -2.62 17.72
N ILE A 196 3.14 -3.26 18.85
CA ILE A 196 3.70 -2.59 20.03
C ILE A 196 5.05 -2.00 19.70
N LYS A 197 5.97 -2.74 19.07
CA LYS A 197 7.28 -2.25 18.61
C LYS A 197 7.13 -0.99 17.73
N LEU A 198 6.16 -1.01 16.81
CA LEU A 198 5.86 0.15 15.96
C LEU A 198 5.40 1.34 16.80
N LEU A 199 4.49 1.17 17.76
CA LEU A 199 4.01 2.25 18.62
C LEU A 199 5.14 2.81 19.51
N ASP A 200 6.03 1.96 20.02
CA ASP A 200 7.22 2.37 20.76
C ASP A 200 8.12 3.25 19.87
N THR A 201 8.41 2.81 18.65
CA THR A 201 9.16 3.62 17.67
C THR A 201 8.49 4.98 17.44
N LEU A 202 7.18 5.00 17.14
CA LEU A 202 6.44 6.25 16.91
C LEU A 202 6.38 7.17 18.13
N SER A 203 6.54 6.63 19.34
CA SER A 203 6.56 7.43 20.58
C SER A 203 7.87 8.21 20.79
N THR A 204 8.93 7.88 20.07
CA THR A 204 10.27 8.44 20.24
C THR A 204 10.71 9.35 19.09
N ILE A 205 10.00 9.37 17.96
CA ILE A 205 10.36 10.19 16.80
C ILE A 205 10.23 11.69 17.08
N LYS A 206 11.02 12.48 16.35
CA LYS A 206 11.01 13.94 16.37
C LYS A 206 10.03 14.52 15.36
N GLY A 207 9.79 13.79 14.28
CA GLY A 207 8.91 14.16 13.20
C GLY A 207 7.44 13.95 13.52
N LYS A 208 6.62 14.16 12.51
CA LYS A 208 5.17 13.92 12.59
C LYS A 208 4.81 12.57 11.98
N PHE A 209 3.76 11.94 12.49
CA PHE A 209 3.23 10.72 11.86
C PHE A 209 1.70 10.76 11.73
N LEU A 210 1.19 10.04 10.75
CA LEU A 210 -0.21 9.67 10.61
C LEU A 210 -0.30 8.16 10.45
N LEU A 211 -0.79 7.49 11.48
CA LEU A 211 -0.99 6.04 11.55
C LEU A 211 -2.42 5.68 11.16
N SER A 212 -2.57 4.75 10.21
CA SER A 212 -3.85 4.11 9.86
C SER A 212 -3.89 2.71 10.46
N SER A 213 -4.94 2.40 11.23
CA SER A 213 -5.11 1.09 11.86
C SER A 213 -6.58 0.80 12.19
N TYR A 214 -6.86 -0.41 12.72
CA TYR A 214 -8.13 -0.64 13.41
C TYR A 214 -8.05 -0.18 14.87
N PRO A 215 -9.19 0.23 15.48
CA PRO A 215 -9.25 0.54 16.90
C PRO A 215 -8.75 -0.63 17.75
N SER A 216 -7.97 -0.34 18.77
CA SER A 216 -7.50 -1.33 19.74
C SER A 216 -7.20 -0.69 21.09
N LYS A 217 -7.38 -1.46 22.18
CA LYS A 217 -7.04 -0.99 23.53
C LYS A 217 -5.59 -0.50 23.64
N ILE A 218 -4.67 -1.20 22.97
CA ILE A 218 -3.25 -0.83 22.97
C ILE A 218 -3.05 0.57 22.39
N LEU A 219 -3.64 0.84 21.23
CA LEU A 219 -3.51 2.15 20.59
C LEU A 219 -4.17 3.25 21.42
N GLU A 220 -5.31 2.96 22.09
CA GLU A 220 -5.97 3.90 23.03
C GLU A 220 -5.07 4.24 24.22
N GLU A 221 -4.37 3.22 24.80
CA GLU A 221 -3.44 3.40 25.91
C GLU A 221 -2.24 4.29 25.49
N TYR A 222 -1.64 4.01 24.31
CA TYR A 222 -0.56 4.84 23.77
C TYR A 222 -1.03 6.28 23.47
N SER A 223 -2.20 6.42 22.84
CA SER A 223 -2.75 7.75 22.52
C SER A 223 -2.97 8.58 23.78
N LYS A 224 -3.48 8.00 24.86
CA LYS A 224 -3.63 8.67 26.16
C LYS A 224 -2.29 9.01 26.79
N LYS A 225 -1.34 8.08 26.76
CA LYS A 225 -0.01 8.25 27.37
C LYS A 225 0.81 9.36 26.70
N TYR A 226 0.75 9.44 25.37
CA TYR A 226 1.59 10.36 24.59
C TYR A 226 0.83 11.57 24.04
N GLY A 227 -0.46 11.71 24.37
CA GLY A 227 -1.28 12.83 23.90
C GLY A 227 -1.58 12.81 22.39
N TRP A 228 -1.65 11.62 21.79
CA TRP A 228 -1.95 11.50 20.36
C TRP A 228 -3.42 11.76 20.05
N HIS A 229 -3.66 12.38 18.91
CA HIS A 229 -4.99 12.72 18.39
C HIS A 229 -5.54 11.59 17.51
N THR A 230 -6.81 11.26 17.65
CA THR A 230 -7.44 10.16 16.91
C THR A 230 -8.76 10.58 16.28
N ILE A 231 -9.01 10.14 15.06
CA ILE A 231 -10.31 10.25 14.39
C ILE A 231 -10.77 8.88 13.86
N MET A 232 -12.07 8.62 13.99
CA MET A 232 -12.70 7.40 13.46
C MET A 232 -13.23 7.65 12.06
N VAL A 233 -12.87 6.79 11.12
CA VAL A 233 -13.34 6.86 9.73
C VAL A 233 -14.12 5.61 9.40
N ASP A 234 -15.41 5.79 9.14
CA ASP A 234 -16.31 4.71 8.78
C ASP A 234 -16.17 4.36 7.30
N LYS A 235 -15.86 3.11 6.99
CA LYS A 235 -15.60 2.60 5.64
C LYS A 235 -16.59 1.49 5.26
N PRO A 236 -17.35 1.66 4.18
CA PRO A 236 -18.16 0.56 3.66
C PRO A 236 -17.25 -0.57 3.15
N LEU A 237 -17.54 -1.82 3.50
CA LEU A 237 -16.86 -2.97 2.93
C LEU A 237 -17.21 -3.13 1.45
N VAL A 238 -16.19 -3.09 0.58
CA VAL A 238 -16.36 -3.16 -0.89
C VAL A 238 -16.64 -4.58 -1.38
N ALA A 239 -16.32 -5.62 -0.60
CA ALA A 239 -16.49 -7.01 -0.99
C ALA A 239 -17.38 -7.75 0.01
N SER A 240 -18.70 -7.74 -0.21
CA SER A 240 -19.60 -8.74 0.34
C SER A 240 -20.15 -9.58 -0.83
N ASN A 241 -19.68 -10.82 -0.95
CA ASN A 241 -20.34 -11.82 -1.78
C ASN A 241 -21.66 -12.20 -1.11
N GLY A 242 -22.78 -11.69 -1.62
CA GLY A 242 -24.09 -12.10 -1.16
C GLY A 242 -25.18 -11.16 -1.60
N ALA A 243 -26.00 -11.62 -2.56
CA ALA A 243 -27.21 -10.92 -3.04
C ALA A 243 -28.30 -10.78 -1.96
N HIS A 244 -28.04 -11.15 -0.70
CA HIS A 244 -29.05 -11.22 0.38
C HIS A 244 -28.74 -10.44 1.66
N GLN A 245 -27.67 -9.63 1.75
CA GLN A 245 -27.46 -8.82 2.93
C GLN A 245 -27.94 -7.39 2.73
N LYS A 246 -29.12 -7.05 3.26
CA LYS A 246 -29.72 -5.70 3.30
C LYS A 246 -28.91 -4.66 4.10
N LYS A 247 -27.86 -5.05 4.86
CA LYS A 247 -26.94 -4.13 5.54
C LYS A 247 -25.51 -4.42 5.07
N ARG A 248 -24.89 -3.48 4.37
CA ARG A 248 -23.45 -3.52 4.07
C ARG A 248 -22.71 -3.51 5.41
N ARG A 249 -21.88 -4.52 5.67
CA ARG A 249 -20.94 -4.51 6.80
C ARG A 249 -20.05 -3.29 6.66
N ARG A 250 -19.89 -2.51 7.71
CA ARG A 250 -18.99 -1.36 7.79
C ARG A 250 -17.80 -1.76 8.64
N LYS A 251 -16.63 -1.24 8.31
CA LYS A 251 -15.44 -1.33 9.15
C LYS A 251 -15.03 0.08 9.53
N VAL A 252 -14.67 0.27 10.78
CA VAL A 252 -14.15 1.53 11.28
C VAL A 252 -12.63 1.46 11.21
N GLU A 253 -12.02 2.41 10.50
CA GLU A 253 -10.58 2.65 10.57
C GLU A 253 -10.32 3.82 11.52
N MET A 254 -9.20 3.80 12.21
CA MET A 254 -8.74 4.86 13.09
C MET A 254 -7.51 5.51 12.49
N LEU A 255 -7.52 6.82 12.34
CA LEU A 255 -6.36 7.62 12.00
C LEU A 255 -5.83 8.25 13.29
N THR A 256 -4.55 8.08 13.56
CA THR A 256 -3.89 8.55 14.80
C THR A 256 -2.65 9.35 14.44
N ALA A 257 -2.46 10.52 15.06
CA ALA A 257 -1.34 11.42 14.80
C ALA A 257 -0.77 11.99 16.09
N ASN A 258 0.53 12.36 16.10
CA ASN A 258 1.16 13.08 17.19
C ASN A 258 1.01 14.62 17.08
N TYR A 259 0.10 15.08 16.24
CA TYR A 259 -0.28 16.48 16.05
C TYR A 259 -1.81 16.58 15.93
N PRO A 260 -2.43 17.77 16.14
CA PRO A 260 -3.90 17.94 16.01
C PRO A 260 -4.41 17.58 14.59
N ILE A 261 -5.48 16.74 14.53
CA ILE A 261 -6.13 16.31 13.29
C ILE A 261 -7.64 16.41 13.40
#